data_a43b7b0e64583be44e57d756ea4817ef
#
_entry.id   a43b7b0e64583be44e57d756ea4817ef
#
_cell.length_a   1.000
_cell.length_b   1.000
_cell.length_c   1.000
_cell.angle_alpha   90.00
_cell.angle_beta   90.00
_cell.angle_gamma   90.00
#
_symmetry.space_group_name_H-M   'P 1'
#
loop_
_entity.id
_entity.type
_entity.pdbx_description
1 polymer ?
#
loop_
_entity_poly.entity_id
_entity_poly.type
_entity_poly.pdbx_seq_one_letter_code
_entity_poly.pdbx_strand_id
1 'polypeptide(L)' 'MNEYIETNLYDVLDKFNTPKLQMYLLCCQEEREFDGVRVAANILRVRFINGE' A
#
# COMPACT_ATOMS: atom_id res chain seq x y z
N MET A 1 4.59 16.14 -3.13
CA MET A 1 3.88 15.64 -3.40
C MET A 1 2.72 15.67 -2.93
N ASN A 2 1.85 15.11 -3.17
CA ASN A 2 0.74 15.68 -2.72
C ASN A 2 -0.21 14.66 -2.21
N GLU A 3 -1.07 15.13 -1.29
CA GLU A 3 -2.03 14.31 -0.64
C GLU A 3 -3.00 13.69 -1.60
N TYR A 4 -3.24 14.36 -2.70
CA TYR A 4 -4.18 13.89 -3.69
C TYR A 4 -3.73 12.57 -4.30
N ILE A 5 -2.44 12.45 -4.61
CA ILE A 5 -1.91 11.23 -5.18
C ILE A 5 -1.97 10.11 -4.17
N GLU A 6 -1.62 10.40 -2.92
CA GLU A 6 -1.66 9.37 -1.89
C GLU A 6 -3.08 8.91 -1.62
N THR A 7 -4.03 9.82 -1.65
CA THR A 7 -5.42 9.47 -1.42
C THR A 7 -5.92 8.54 -2.51
N ASN A 8 -5.59 8.83 -3.76
CA ASN A 8 -5.97 7.97 -4.87
C ASN A 8 -5.34 6.59 -4.74
N LEU A 9 -4.09 6.56 -4.33
CA LEU A 9 -3.37 5.31 -4.19
C LEU A 9 -3.99 4.45 -3.08
N TYR A 10 -4.38 5.06 -1.98
CA TYR A 10 -5.09 4.35 -0.92
C TYR A 10 -6.35 3.71 -1.45
N ASP A 11 -7.11 4.47 -2.23
CA ASP A 11 -8.38 4.00 -2.74
C ASP A 11 -8.19 2.75 -3.60
N VAL A 12 -7.18 2.77 -4.44
CA VAL A 12 -6.90 1.65 -5.32
C VAL A 12 -6.36 0.46 -4.55
N LEU A 13 -5.36 0.69 -3.71
CA LEU A 13 -4.69 -0.40 -3.03
C LEU A 13 -5.54 -1.03 -1.94
N ASP A 14 -6.46 -0.28 -1.38
CA ASP A 14 -7.31 -0.81 -0.36
C ASP A 14 -8.19 -1.94 -0.88
N LYS A 15 -8.38 -1.99 -2.19
CA LYS A 15 -9.20 -3.04 -2.81
C LYS A 15 -8.40 -4.30 -3.09
N PHE A 16 -7.10 -4.26 -2.95
CA PHE A 16 -6.28 -5.45 -3.17
C PHE A 16 -6.44 -6.41 -2.00
N ASN A 17 -6.43 -7.71 -2.28
CA ASN A 17 -6.36 -8.66 -1.17
C ASN A 17 -4.94 -8.62 -0.60
N THR A 18 -4.76 -9.21 0.58
CA THR A 18 -3.51 -9.08 1.31
C THR A 18 -2.31 -9.67 0.55
N PRO A 19 -2.39 -10.87 -0.03
CA PRO A 19 -1.23 -11.39 -0.77
C PRO A 19 -0.84 -10.51 -1.94
N LYS A 20 -1.82 -9.97 -2.66
CA LYS A 20 -1.52 -9.11 -3.80
C LYS A 20 -0.90 -7.81 -3.34
N LEU A 21 -1.38 -7.30 -2.21
CA LEU A 21 -0.85 -6.07 -1.66
C LEU A 21 0.60 -6.25 -1.21
N GLN A 22 0.92 -7.41 -0.64
CA GLN A 22 2.29 -7.72 -0.26
C GLN A 22 3.21 -7.76 -1.46
N MET A 23 2.76 -8.37 -2.56
CA MET A 23 3.56 -8.40 -3.77
C MET A 23 3.77 -7.01 -4.33
N TYR A 24 2.73 -6.20 -4.28
CA TYR A 24 2.84 -4.82 -4.74
C TYR A 24 3.87 -4.06 -3.92
N LEU A 25 3.87 -4.28 -2.61
CA LEU A 25 4.82 -3.62 -1.73
C LEU A 25 6.26 -3.99 -2.10
N LEU A 26 6.50 -5.28 -2.34
CA LEU A 26 7.83 -5.72 -2.71
C LEU A 26 8.28 -5.09 -4.03
N CYS A 27 7.40 -5.05 -5.01
CA CYS A 27 7.73 -4.44 -6.28
C CYS A 27 8.06 -2.96 -6.11
N CYS A 28 7.29 -2.27 -5.30
CA CYS A 28 7.54 -0.86 -5.07
C CYS A 28 8.87 -0.63 -4.38
N GLN A 29 9.23 -1.52 -3.46
CA GLN A 29 10.52 -1.40 -2.78
C GLN A 29 11.67 -1.56 -3.75
N GLU A 30 11.55 -2.52 -4.66
CA GLU A 30 12.61 -2.76 -5.63
C GLU A 30 12.75 -1.60 -6.60
N GLU A 31 11.64 -0.98 -6.95
CA GLU A 31 11.68 0.12 -7.91
C GLU A 31 11.76 1.47 -7.24
N ARG A 32 11.85 1.48 -5.91
CA ARG A 32 11.98 2.70 -5.14
C ARG A 32 10.80 3.64 -5.33
N GLU A 33 9.63 3.06 -5.46
CA GLU A 33 8.40 3.82 -5.53
C GLU A 33 7.92 4.06 -4.11
N PHE A 34 8.45 5.09 -3.48
CA PHE A 34 8.26 5.27 -2.05
C PHE A 34 6.83 5.60 -1.66
N ASP A 35 6.11 6.28 -2.52
CA ASP A 35 4.70 6.55 -2.22
C ASP A 35 3.92 5.26 -2.15
N GLY A 36 4.17 4.34 -3.08
CA GLY A 36 3.52 3.04 -3.06
C GLY A 36 3.89 2.23 -1.83
N VAL A 37 5.17 2.28 -1.46
CA VAL A 37 5.63 1.58 -0.27
C VAL A 37 4.90 2.08 0.95
N ARG A 38 4.82 3.40 1.11
CA ARG A 38 4.20 3.98 2.27
C ARG A 38 2.73 3.59 2.38
N VAL A 39 2.01 3.70 1.29
CA VAL A 39 0.58 3.42 1.30
C VAL A 39 0.33 1.94 1.53
N ALA A 40 1.02 1.08 0.81
CA ALA A 40 0.81 -0.36 0.93
C ALA A 40 1.17 -0.84 2.34
N ALA A 41 2.29 -0.35 2.88
CA ALA A 41 2.71 -0.75 4.21
C ALA A 41 1.69 -0.30 5.25
N ASN A 42 1.14 0.89 5.08
CA ASN A 42 0.17 1.40 6.02
C ASN A 42 -1.11 0.57 6.01
N ILE A 43 -1.57 0.21 4.83
CA ILE A 43 -2.78 -0.61 4.71
C ILE A 43 -2.54 -1.98 5.33
N LEU A 44 -1.40 -2.58 5.06
CA LEU A 44 -1.10 -3.89 5.62
C LEU A 44 -1.02 -3.85 7.13
N ARG A 45 -0.45 -2.78 7.67
CA ARG A 45 -0.35 -2.63 9.11
C ARG A 45 -1.73 -2.54 9.75
N VAL A 46 -2.62 -1.77 9.13
CA VAL A 46 -3.97 -1.62 9.66
C VAL A 46 -4.69 -2.97 9.64
N ARG A 47 -4.54 -3.71 8.55
CA ARG A 47 -5.16 -5.03 8.46
C ARG A 47 -4.63 -5.97 9.53
N PHE A 48 -3.33 -5.90 9.77
CA PHE A 48 -2.72 -6.76 10.78
C PHE A 48 -3.28 -6.42 12.16
N ILE A 49 -3.40 -5.14 12.46
CA ILE A 49 -3.93 -4.71 13.75
C ILE A 49 -5.37 -5.16 13.91
N ASN A 50 -6.13 -5.15 12.83
CA ASN A 50 -7.54 -5.55 12.88
C ASN A 50 -7.73 -7.05 12.80
N GLY A 51 -6.68 -7.82 12.77
CA GLY A 51 -6.80 -9.26 12.81
C GLY A 51 -7.01 -9.90 11.46
N GLU A 52 -6.64 -9.22 10.40
CA GLU A 52 -6.78 -9.82 9.07
C GLU A 52 -5.47 -10.50 8.61
#